data_335c1cdf26550e37560cce870d0d937d
#
_entry.id   335c1cdf26550e37560cce870d0d937d
#
_cell.length_a   1.000
_cell.length_b   1.000
_cell.length_c   1.000
_cell.angle_alpha   90.00
_cell.angle_beta   90.00
_cell.angle_gamma   90.00
#
_symmetry.space_group_name_H-M   'P 1'
#
loop_
_entity.id
_entity.type
_entity.pdbx_description
1 polymer ?
#
loop_
_entity_poly.entity_id
_entity_poly.type
_entity_poly.pdbx_seq_one_letter_code
_entity_poly.pdbx_strand_id
1 'polypeptide(L)'
;FTAFSGSHQDAINKGVQAMKERKSEIWQVPYLPIDPADIGREYEPIVRINSQSGKGGVAFVMDTYFGFKLPKAMHKEFANVIQKISEKQGEVSPQQIMDNFKREYLDQKEPLHFKKLRIEDLSGDVESGEFDTKVIVDYTLAGKPGTFDAVGNGPIDAVKRGLQVTFGMNIRVLDYEEHALQNGSNAQAAAYIQMMDAESGRVTYGVGVSSNITRASVRAMFS
;
A
#
# COMPACT_ATOMS: atom_id res chain seq x y z
N PHE A 1 -18.13 -3.60 -23.44
CA PHE A 1 -16.73 -3.29 -23.77
C PHE A 1 -15.85 -3.77 -22.63
N THR A 2 -15.04 -4.79 -22.86
CA THR A 2 -14.21 -5.39 -21.81
C THR A 2 -12.76 -5.43 -22.29
N ALA A 3 -11.83 -4.80 -21.58
CA ALA A 3 -10.41 -4.90 -21.84
C ALA A 3 -9.77 -5.78 -20.77
N PHE A 4 -9.09 -6.86 -21.18
CA PHE A 4 -8.44 -7.81 -20.25
C PHE A 4 -7.00 -7.42 -19.89
N SER A 5 -6.39 -6.51 -20.66
CA SER A 5 -5.00 -6.09 -20.43
C SER A 5 -4.95 -4.79 -19.64
N GLY A 6 -4.15 -4.75 -18.56
CA GLY A 6 -3.93 -3.54 -17.79
C GLY A 6 -3.36 -2.37 -18.62
N SER A 7 -2.56 -2.67 -19.66
CA SER A 7 -2.05 -1.65 -20.59
C SER A 7 -3.15 -1.06 -21.48
N HIS A 8 -4.13 -1.86 -21.93
CA HIS A 8 -5.27 -1.35 -22.68
C HIS A 8 -6.17 -0.48 -21.81
N GLN A 9 -6.38 -0.86 -20.57
CA GLN A 9 -7.18 -0.08 -19.62
C GLN A 9 -6.52 1.22 -19.22
N ASP A 10 -5.21 1.23 -19.00
CA ASP A 10 -4.44 2.44 -18.77
C ASP A 10 -4.54 3.40 -19.98
N ALA A 11 -4.44 2.86 -21.21
CA ALA A 11 -4.59 3.65 -22.42
C ALA A 11 -6.01 4.23 -22.57
N ILE A 12 -7.05 3.46 -22.24
CA ILE A 12 -8.45 3.94 -22.25
C ILE A 12 -8.63 5.06 -21.23
N ASN A 13 -8.16 4.87 -19.99
CA ASN A 13 -8.26 5.90 -18.94
C ASN A 13 -7.55 7.20 -19.33
N LYS A 14 -6.32 7.11 -19.83
CA LYS A 14 -5.58 8.28 -20.35
C LYS A 14 -6.31 8.95 -21.49
N GLY A 15 -6.92 8.19 -22.39
CA GLY A 15 -7.73 8.70 -23.49
C GLY A 15 -8.95 9.47 -22.99
N VAL A 16 -9.71 8.91 -22.05
CA VAL A 16 -10.87 9.57 -21.44
C VAL A 16 -10.47 10.84 -20.69
N GLN A 17 -9.38 10.82 -19.92
CA GLN A 17 -8.87 12.01 -19.24
C GLN A 17 -8.44 13.11 -20.24
N ALA A 18 -7.68 12.75 -21.25
CA ALA A 18 -7.25 13.69 -22.29
C ALA A 18 -8.42 14.33 -23.04
N MET A 19 -9.49 13.58 -23.31
CA MET A 19 -10.71 14.12 -23.90
C MET A 19 -11.41 15.13 -22.99
N LYS A 20 -11.51 14.82 -21.69
CA LYS A 20 -12.10 15.74 -20.69
C LYS A 20 -11.29 17.05 -20.58
N GLU A 21 -9.97 16.94 -20.53
CA GLU A 21 -9.07 18.11 -20.46
C GLU A 21 -9.14 18.99 -21.71
N ARG A 22 -9.19 18.36 -22.91
CA ARG A 22 -9.27 19.05 -24.19
C ARG A 22 -10.67 19.52 -24.56
N LYS A 23 -11.70 19.13 -23.79
CA LYS A 23 -13.13 19.36 -24.09
C LYS A 23 -13.47 18.94 -25.51
N SER A 24 -12.93 17.80 -25.97
CA SER A 24 -13.14 17.30 -27.31
C SER A 24 -14.57 16.80 -27.48
N GLU A 25 -15.26 17.24 -28.53
CA GLU A 25 -16.60 16.76 -28.93
C GLU A 25 -16.52 15.46 -29.73
N ILE A 26 -15.33 15.10 -30.24
CA ILE A 26 -15.12 13.90 -31.03
C ILE A 26 -14.52 12.81 -30.14
N TRP A 27 -15.17 11.64 -30.13
CA TRP A 27 -14.69 10.47 -29.41
C TRP A 27 -13.36 9.94 -30.00
N GLN A 28 -12.31 9.90 -29.21
CA GLN A 28 -10.95 9.50 -29.62
C GLN A 28 -10.27 8.64 -28.55
N VAL A 29 -11.04 7.79 -27.89
CA VAL A 29 -10.48 6.93 -26.82
C VAL A 29 -9.92 5.65 -27.48
N PRO A 30 -8.64 5.29 -27.23
CA PRO A 30 -8.04 4.07 -27.72
C PRO A 30 -8.85 2.83 -27.33
N TYR A 31 -8.95 1.84 -28.21
CA TYR A 31 -9.66 0.57 -28.00
C TYR A 31 -11.17 0.67 -27.78
N LEU A 32 -11.74 1.85 -27.77
CA LEU A 32 -13.19 2.06 -27.70
C LEU A 32 -13.64 2.77 -28.98
N PRO A 33 -14.17 2.02 -29.97
CA PRO A 33 -14.51 2.58 -31.29
C PRO A 33 -15.69 3.53 -31.29
N ILE A 34 -16.52 3.53 -30.25
CA ILE A 34 -17.68 4.41 -30.09
C ILE A 34 -17.76 4.88 -28.65
N ASP A 35 -18.33 6.08 -28.42
CA ASP A 35 -18.70 6.55 -27.10
C ASP A 35 -19.83 5.67 -26.53
N PRO A 36 -19.66 5.05 -25.36
CA PRO A 36 -20.75 4.31 -24.71
C PRO A 36 -22.00 5.14 -24.49
N ALA A 37 -21.87 6.45 -24.25
CA ALA A 37 -23.02 7.36 -24.08
C ALA A 37 -23.90 7.44 -25.33
N ASP A 38 -23.33 7.32 -26.53
CA ASP A 38 -24.09 7.34 -27.81
C ASP A 38 -25.07 6.16 -27.95
N ILE A 39 -24.84 5.11 -27.18
CA ILE A 39 -25.69 3.90 -27.14
C ILE A 39 -26.41 3.74 -25.80
N GLY A 40 -26.52 4.82 -25.01
CA GLY A 40 -27.22 4.82 -23.73
C GLY A 40 -26.56 4.00 -22.62
N ARG A 41 -25.23 3.83 -22.68
CA ARG A 41 -24.43 3.10 -21.69
C ARG A 41 -23.36 4.00 -21.09
N GLU A 42 -22.96 3.69 -19.87
CA GLU A 42 -21.76 4.28 -19.26
C GLU A 42 -20.57 3.35 -19.47
N TYR A 43 -19.38 3.96 -19.56
CA TYR A 43 -18.14 3.18 -19.53
C TYR A 43 -17.87 2.75 -18.10
N GLU A 44 -18.18 1.52 -17.78
CA GLU A 44 -17.68 0.88 -16.56
C GLU A 44 -16.42 0.10 -16.92
N PRO A 45 -15.26 0.42 -16.34
CA PRO A 45 -14.07 -0.38 -16.49
C PRO A 45 -14.29 -1.72 -15.79
N ILE A 46 -14.80 -2.71 -16.51
CA ILE A 46 -14.88 -4.09 -16.02
C ILE A 46 -13.46 -4.66 -16.06
N VAL A 47 -12.70 -4.42 -15.01
CA VAL A 47 -11.38 -5.00 -14.87
C VAL A 47 -11.53 -6.41 -14.35
N ARG A 48 -11.29 -7.38 -15.23
CA ARG A 48 -11.17 -8.79 -14.85
C ARG A 48 -9.70 -9.15 -14.84
N ILE A 49 -9.20 -9.55 -13.69
CA ILE A 49 -7.85 -10.05 -13.53
C ILE A 49 -7.87 -11.56 -13.66
N ASN A 50 -7.06 -12.07 -14.58
CA ASN A 50 -6.84 -13.50 -14.79
C ASN A 50 -5.33 -13.80 -14.76
N SER A 51 -4.95 -15.07 -14.91
CA SER A 51 -3.55 -15.51 -14.88
C SER A 51 -2.66 -14.85 -15.96
N GLN A 52 -3.25 -14.27 -17.01
CA GLN A 52 -2.54 -13.55 -18.08
C GLN A 52 -2.47 -12.04 -17.82
N SER A 53 -3.17 -11.54 -16.82
CA SER A 53 -3.13 -10.13 -16.43
C SER A 53 -1.80 -9.84 -15.76
N GLY A 54 -0.94 -9.07 -16.41
CA GLY A 54 0.39 -8.74 -15.90
C GLY A 54 0.34 -7.93 -14.59
N LYS A 55 1.51 -7.76 -13.98
CA LYS A 55 1.70 -6.99 -12.72
C LYS A 55 1.05 -5.60 -12.70
N GLY A 56 0.94 -4.95 -13.86
CA GLY A 56 0.29 -3.65 -13.99
C GLY A 56 -1.23 -3.70 -13.82
N GLY A 57 -1.88 -4.81 -14.15
CA GLY A 57 -3.34 -4.96 -14.01
C GLY A 57 -3.79 -4.96 -12.56
N VAL A 58 -3.08 -5.68 -11.69
CA VAL A 58 -3.38 -5.72 -10.25
C VAL A 58 -3.17 -4.35 -9.61
N ALA A 59 -2.04 -3.68 -9.92
CA ALA A 59 -1.76 -2.34 -9.41
C ALA A 59 -2.79 -1.30 -9.88
N PHE A 60 -3.24 -1.41 -11.13
CA PHE A 60 -4.31 -0.56 -11.68
C PHE A 60 -5.63 -0.75 -10.90
N VAL A 61 -6.01 -1.98 -10.60
CA VAL A 61 -7.22 -2.26 -9.79
C VAL A 61 -7.10 -1.63 -8.41
N MET A 62 -5.95 -1.78 -7.75
CA MET A 62 -5.71 -1.22 -6.42
C MET A 62 -5.80 0.31 -6.41
N ASP A 63 -5.23 0.98 -7.41
CA ASP A 63 -5.30 2.44 -7.52
C ASP A 63 -6.71 2.91 -7.88
N THR A 64 -7.31 2.34 -8.93
CA THR A 64 -8.58 2.84 -9.50
C THR A 64 -9.78 2.60 -8.58
N TYR A 65 -9.88 1.42 -7.95
CA TYR A 65 -11.03 1.05 -7.15
C TYR A 65 -10.88 1.36 -5.66
N PHE A 66 -9.64 1.38 -5.17
CA PHE A 66 -9.40 1.47 -3.73
C PHE A 66 -8.45 2.62 -3.34
N GLY A 67 -7.88 3.34 -4.32
CA GLY A 67 -6.97 4.45 -4.09
C GLY A 67 -5.58 4.06 -3.62
N PHE A 68 -5.22 2.77 -3.62
CA PHE A 68 -3.89 2.31 -3.21
C PHE A 68 -2.90 2.38 -4.37
N LYS A 69 -2.03 3.38 -4.37
CA LYS A 69 -0.93 3.54 -5.34
C LYS A 69 0.27 2.71 -4.86
N LEU A 70 0.29 1.44 -5.26
CA LEU A 70 1.35 0.53 -4.82
C LEU A 70 2.73 0.95 -5.36
N PRO A 71 3.81 0.87 -4.55
CA PRO A 71 5.18 1.03 -5.04
C PRO A 71 5.50 0.08 -6.19
N LYS A 72 6.27 0.55 -7.19
CA LYS A 72 6.57 -0.27 -8.39
C LYS A 72 7.23 -1.62 -8.07
N ALA A 73 8.09 -1.66 -7.05
CA ALA A 73 8.75 -2.88 -6.63
C ALA A 73 7.74 -3.89 -6.03
N MET A 74 6.70 -3.40 -5.33
CA MET A 74 5.62 -4.22 -4.76
C MET A 74 4.68 -4.81 -5.82
N HIS A 75 4.58 -4.20 -7.02
CA HIS A 75 3.70 -4.69 -8.09
C HIS A 75 3.93 -6.16 -8.43
N LYS A 76 5.21 -6.59 -8.51
CA LYS A 76 5.55 -7.98 -8.85
C LYS A 76 5.18 -8.93 -7.72
N GLU A 77 5.46 -8.56 -6.49
CA GLU A 77 5.19 -9.38 -5.31
C GLU A 77 3.68 -9.65 -5.18
N PHE A 78 2.88 -8.59 -5.15
CA PHE A 78 1.44 -8.73 -4.99
C PHE A 78 0.76 -9.36 -6.22
N ALA A 79 1.22 -9.06 -7.44
CA ALA A 79 0.71 -9.74 -8.63
C ALA A 79 0.93 -11.26 -8.58
N ASN A 80 2.06 -11.73 -8.04
CA ASN A 80 2.31 -13.17 -7.88
C ASN A 80 1.33 -13.82 -6.88
N VAL A 81 0.92 -13.10 -5.82
CA VAL A 81 -0.11 -13.57 -4.88
C VAL A 81 -1.43 -13.76 -5.62
N ILE A 82 -1.87 -12.75 -6.38
CA ILE A 82 -3.13 -12.80 -7.13
C ILE A 82 -3.08 -13.84 -8.25
N GLN A 83 -1.94 -13.99 -8.93
CA GLN A 83 -1.76 -15.01 -9.96
C GLN A 83 -2.00 -16.42 -9.43
N LYS A 84 -1.40 -16.79 -8.29
CA LYS A 84 -1.61 -18.10 -7.65
C LYS A 84 -3.08 -18.38 -7.31
N ILE A 85 -3.84 -17.34 -7.02
CA ILE A 85 -5.28 -17.44 -6.74
C ILE A 85 -6.02 -17.64 -8.05
N SER A 86 -5.73 -16.85 -9.08
CA SER A 86 -6.40 -16.93 -10.38
C SER A 86 -6.12 -18.25 -11.12
N GLU A 87 -4.96 -18.85 -10.93
CA GLU A 87 -4.63 -20.18 -11.47
C GLU A 87 -5.55 -21.28 -10.91
N LYS A 88 -6.04 -21.12 -9.67
CA LYS A 88 -6.92 -22.09 -9.01
C LYS A 88 -8.42 -21.87 -9.30
N GLN A 89 -8.84 -20.62 -9.42
CA GLN A 89 -10.27 -20.28 -9.50
C GLN A 89 -10.66 -19.49 -10.76
N GLY A 90 -9.73 -19.19 -11.66
CA GLY A 90 -9.97 -18.42 -12.87
C GLY A 90 -9.89 -16.91 -12.63
N GLU A 91 -10.95 -16.18 -12.96
CA GLU A 91 -11.00 -14.73 -12.82
C GLU A 91 -11.08 -14.30 -11.34
N VAL A 92 -10.38 -13.19 -11.01
CA VAL A 92 -10.37 -12.59 -9.67
C VAL A 92 -11.03 -11.21 -9.75
N SER A 93 -12.05 -10.99 -8.94
CA SER A 93 -12.74 -9.71 -8.88
C SER A 93 -11.91 -8.65 -8.13
N PRO A 94 -12.17 -7.33 -8.35
CA PRO A 94 -11.54 -6.27 -7.58
C PRO A 94 -11.67 -6.45 -6.07
N GLN A 95 -12.84 -6.87 -5.59
CA GLN A 95 -13.05 -7.11 -4.16
C GLN A 95 -12.18 -8.25 -3.62
N GLN A 96 -12.05 -9.35 -4.36
CA GLN A 96 -11.16 -10.45 -3.98
C GLN A 96 -9.69 -10.02 -3.96
N ILE A 97 -9.27 -9.13 -4.87
CA ILE A 97 -7.92 -8.54 -4.86
C ILE A 97 -7.71 -7.75 -3.57
N MET A 98 -8.66 -6.89 -3.21
CA MET A 98 -8.58 -6.10 -1.98
C MET A 98 -8.59 -6.95 -0.71
N ASP A 99 -9.41 -8.01 -0.67
CA ASP A 99 -9.47 -8.91 0.48
C ASP A 99 -8.14 -9.68 0.66
N ASN A 100 -7.51 -10.08 -0.45
CA ASN A 100 -6.18 -10.68 -0.41
C ASN A 100 -5.11 -9.65 -0.01
N PHE A 101 -5.19 -8.41 -0.50
CA PHE A 101 -4.29 -7.35 -0.09
C PHE A 101 -4.36 -7.08 1.42
N LYS A 102 -5.57 -7.00 1.98
CA LYS A 102 -5.77 -6.86 3.43
C LYS A 102 -5.13 -8.02 4.19
N ARG A 103 -5.38 -9.25 3.75
CA ARG A 103 -4.86 -10.44 4.40
C ARG A 103 -3.33 -10.51 4.36
N GLU A 104 -2.70 -10.12 3.24
CA GLU A 104 -1.24 -10.20 3.08
C GLU A 104 -0.50 -9.05 3.76
N TYR A 105 -1.10 -7.84 3.82
CA TYR A 105 -0.37 -6.62 4.19
C TYR A 105 -1.03 -5.74 5.26
N LEU A 106 -2.33 -5.86 5.56
CA LEU A 106 -3.01 -4.93 6.48
C LEU A 106 -3.53 -5.60 7.76
N ASP A 107 -4.02 -6.82 7.67
CA ASP A 107 -4.71 -7.49 8.78
C ASP A 107 -3.79 -8.49 9.53
N GLN A 108 -2.48 -8.29 9.45
CA GLN A 108 -1.52 -9.10 10.18
C GLN A 108 -1.64 -8.79 11.68
N LYS A 109 -2.11 -9.77 12.44
CA LYS A 109 -2.33 -9.65 13.89
C LYS A 109 -1.48 -10.61 14.70
N GLU A 110 -0.84 -11.55 14.05
CA GLU A 110 -0.02 -12.58 14.65
C GLU A 110 1.29 -12.76 13.87
N PRO A 111 2.36 -13.03 14.54
CA PRO A 111 2.52 -13.14 16.00
C PRO A 111 2.64 -11.79 16.70
N LEU A 112 3.04 -10.72 16.00
CA LEU A 112 3.28 -9.38 16.53
C LEU A 112 2.26 -8.40 15.97
N HIS A 113 1.53 -7.71 16.86
CA HIS A 113 0.51 -6.76 16.45
C HIS A 113 0.65 -5.41 17.18
N PHE A 114 0.66 -4.34 16.39
CA PHE A 114 0.69 -2.97 16.85
C PHE A 114 -0.62 -2.55 17.52
N LYS A 115 -0.55 -1.89 18.68
CA LYS A 115 -1.71 -1.40 19.44
C LYS A 115 -1.75 0.12 19.54
N LYS A 116 -0.69 0.73 20.05
CA LYS A 116 -0.66 2.17 20.32
C LYS A 116 0.74 2.74 20.14
N LEU A 117 0.81 3.98 19.70
CA LEU A 117 2.03 4.77 19.58
C LEU A 117 1.88 6.06 20.39
N ARG A 118 2.89 6.37 21.15
CA ARG A 118 3.14 7.70 21.76
C ARG A 118 4.49 8.18 21.26
N ILE A 119 4.57 9.44 20.92
CA ILE A 119 5.78 10.08 20.39
C ILE A 119 6.07 11.26 21.29
N GLU A 120 7.32 11.36 21.73
CA GLU A 120 7.87 12.48 22.48
C GLU A 120 8.95 13.11 21.60
N ASP A 121 8.81 14.41 21.37
CA ASP A 121 9.82 15.21 20.67
C ASP A 121 10.89 15.61 21.69
N LEU A 122 12.13 15.21 21.44
CA LEU A 122 13.28 15.52 22.28
C LEU A 122 14.13 16.67 21.70
N SER A 123 13.73 17.22 20.54
CA SER A 123 14.44 18.32 19.88
C SER A 123 14.38 19.57 20.76
N GLY A 124 15.54 19.98 21.29
CA GLY A 124 15.68 21.13 22.16
C GLY A 124 16.19 20.84 23.56
N ASP A 125 16.11 19.59 24.03
CA ASP A 125 16.59 19.18 25.36
C ASP A 125 18.01 18.57 25.33
N VAL A 126 18.54 18.30 24.12
CA VAL A 126 19.84 17.60 23.98
C VAL A 126 20.76 18.38 23.06
N GLU A 127 21.81 18.95 23.62
CA GLU A 127 22.90 19.59 22.86
C GLU A 127 23.66 18.61 21.93
N SER A 128 23.40 17.32 21.99
CA SER A 128 24.15 16.27 21.29
C SER A 128 23.56 15.85 19.93
N GLY A 129 22.37 16.30 19.54
CA GLY A 129 21.85 16.18 18.16
C GLY A 129 21.74 14.76 17.58
N GLU A 130 21.85 13.70 18.38
CA GLU A 130 21.92 12.34 17.85
C GLU A 130 20.54 11.66 17.75
N PHE A 131 19.58 12.02 18.62
CA PHE A 131 18.24 11.43 18.60
C PHE A 131 17.18 12.45 19.04
N ASP A 132 16.32 12.84 18.11
CA ASP A 132 15.31 13.87 18.33
C ASP A 132 13.93 13.31 18.71
N THR A 133 13.73 12.01 18.62
CA THR A 133 12.42 11.39 18.80
C THR A 133 12.49 10.17 19.71
N LYS A 134 11.65 10.17 20.76
CA LYS A 134 11.36 8.97 21.55
C LYS A 134 9.99 8.43 21.17
N VAL A 135 9.89 7.12 21.02
CA VAL A 135 8.62 6.42 20.81
C VAL A 135 8.36 5.46 21.97
N ILE A 136 7.08 5.32 22.32
CA ILE A 136 6.58 4.30 23.22
C ILE A 136 5.51 3.53 22.46
N VAL A 137 5.74 2.23 22.25
CA VAL A 137 4.88 1.36 21.45
C VAL A 137 4.29 0.27 22.30
N ASP A 138 2.96 0.26 22.38
CA ASP A 138 2.20 -0.85 22.96
C ASP A 138 1.86 -1.86 21.83
N TYR A 139 2.11 -3.14 22.10
CA TYR A 139 1.92 -4.23 21.15
C TYR A 139 1.31 -5.46 21.82
N THR A 140 0.93 -6.46 21.01
CA THR A 140 0.71 -7.84 21.47
C THR A 140 1.62 -8.78 20.73
N LEU A 141 2.25 -9.72 21.43
CA LEU A 141 3.04 -10.82 20.85
C LEU A 141 2.37 -12.15 21.23
N ALA A 142 1.90 -12.89 20.22
CA ALA A 142 1.12 -14.10 20.41
C ALA A 142 -0.03 -13.91 21.42
N GLY A 143 -0.78 -12.82 21.28
CA GLY A 143 -1.88 -12.43 22.17
C GLY A 143 -1.48 -11.82 23.52
N LYS A 144 -0.20 -11.84 23.92
CA LYS A 144 0.28 -11.25 25.18
C LYS A 144 0.65 -9.79 24.99
N PRO A 145 0.13 -8.88 25.83
CA PRO A 145 0.47 -7.46 25.76
C PRO A 145 1.93 -7.21 26.17
N GLY A 146 2.54 -6.23 25.53
CA GLY A 146 3.86 -5.72 25.85
C GLY A 146 3.99 -4.25 25.46
N THR A 147 5.05 -3.62 25.94
CA THR A 147 5.41 -2.24 25.64
C THR A 147 6.92 -2.15 25.49
N PHE A 148 7.39 -1.42 24.52
CA PHE A 148 8.78 -0.99 24.44
C PHE A 148 8.88 0.51 24.25
N ASP A 149 10.03 1.10 24.63
CA ASP A 149 10.40 2.45 24.26
C ASP A 149 11.77 2.46 23.56
N ALA A 150 11.95 3.42 22.69
CA ALA A 150 13.18 3.58 21.93
C ALA A 150 13.35 5.03 21.45
N VAL A 151 14.59 5.41 21.16
CA VAL A 151 14.95 6.71 20.60
C VAL A 151 15.58 6.55 19.23
N GLY A 152 15.40 7.57 18.37
CA GLY A 152 15.93 7.58 17.00
C GLY A 152 15.86 8.97 16.37
N ASN A 153 16.37 9.09 15.15
CA ASN A 153 16.35 10.35 14.38
C ASN A 153 14.95 10.74 13.91
N GLY A 154 13.97 9.89 14.14
CA GLY A 154 12.56 10.07 13.82
C GLY A 154 11.78 8.83 14.20
N PRO A 155 10.43 8.86 14.09
CA PRO A 155 9.56 7.79 14.57
C PRO A 155 9.85 6.41 13.94
N ILE A 156 10.17 6.35 12.65
CA ILE A 156 10.46 5.09 11.93
C ILE A 156 11.79 4.51 12.43
N ASP A 157 12.86 5.32 12.57
CA ASP A 157 14.15 4.85 13.08
C ASP A 157 14.05 4.42 14.55
N ALA A 158 13.32 5.18 15.37
CA ALA A 158 13.09 4.82 16.77
C ALA A 158 12.34 3.48 16.90
N VAL A 159 11.28 3.26 16.13
CA VAL A 159 10.55 1.99 16.12
C VAL A 159 11.43 0.84 15.62
N LYS A 160 12.20 1.03 14.55
CA LYS A 160 13.15 0.03 14.05
C LYS A 160 14.13 -0.40 15.15
N ARG A 161 14.72 0.55 15.89
CA ARG A 161 15.62 0.28 17.02
C ARG A 161 14.91 -0.48 18.15
N GLY A 162 13.67 -0.08 18.46
CA GLY A 162 12.85 -0.76 19.45
C GLY A 162 12.56 -2.22 19.08
N LEU A 163 12.22 -2.50 17.80
CA LEU A 163 12.04 -3.86 17.30
C LEU A 163 13.33 -4.68 17.37
N GLN A 164 14.46 -4.06 17.06
CA GLN A 164 15.76 -4.72 17.15
C GLN A 164 16.13 -5.09 18.59
N VAL A 165 15.99 -4.16 19.52
CA VAL A 165 16.34 -4.39 20.93
C VAL A 165 15.39 -5.36 21.61
N THR A 166 14.08 -5.24 21.32
CA THR A 166 13.05 -6.01 22.04
C THR A 166 12.89 -7.43 21.48
N PHE A 167 13.03 -7.59 20.16
CA PHE A 167 12.75 -8.87 19.50
C PHE A 167 13.95 -9.47 18.75
N GLY A 168 15.11 -8.78 18.76
CA GLY A 168 16.28 -9.23 17.98
C GLY A 168 16.11 -9.06 16.45
N MET A 169 15.12 -8.32 15.99
CA MET A 169 14.86 -8.14 14.56
C MET A 169 15.88 -7.19 13.92
N ASN A 170 16.80 -7.72 13.12
CA ASN A 170 17.78 -6.90 12.41
C ASN A 170 17.23 -6.40 11.06
N ILE A 171 16.39 -5.37 11.13
CA ILE A 171 15.65 -4.82 9.99
C ILE A 171 16.41 -3.64 9.36
N ARG A 172 16.55 -3.66 8.03
CA ARG A 172 16.93 -2.48 7.23
C ARG A 172 15.71 -1.98 6.47
N VAL A 173 15.38 -0.72 6.61
CA VAL A 173 14.40 -0.04 5.77
C VAL A 173 15.09 0.30 4.45
N LEU A 174 14.59 -0.23 3.34
CA LEU A 174 15.16 -0.05 2.00
C LEU A 174 14.46 1.06 1.24
N ASP A 175 13.14 1.19 1.42
CA ASP A 175 12.32 2.18 0.73
C ASP A 175 11.08 2.53 1.57
N TYR A 176 10.58 3.75 1.36
CA TYR A 176 9.42 4.29 2.05
C TYR A 176 8.63 5.19 1.12
N GLU A 177 7.38 4.85 0.92
CA GLU A 177 6.43 5.65 0.16
C GLU A 177 5.14 5.87 0.96
N GLU A 178 4.49 7.00 0.75
CA GLU A 178 3.21 7.32 1.38
C GLU A 178 2.33 8.16 0.47
N HIS A 179 1.02 8.04 0.62
CA HIS A 179 0.06 8.92 -0.06
C HIS A 179 -1.29 8.93 0.65
N ALA A 180 -2.10 9.96 0.40
CA ALA A 180 -3.47 10.01 0.85
C ALA A 180 -4.36 9.06 0.02
N LEU A 181 -5.18 8.24 0.67
CA LEU A 181 -6.16 7.37 0.00
C LEU A 181 -7.39 8.14 -0.50
N GLN A 182 -7.68 9.29 0.11
CA GLN A 182 -8.85 10.12 -0.18
C GLN A 182 -8.47 11.59 -0.05
N ASN A 183 -9.29 12.47 -0.60
CA ASN A 183 -9.15 13.92 -0.42
C ASN A 183 -9.93 14.40 0.81
N GLY A 184 -9.42 15.42 1.50
CA GLY A 184 -10.09 16.06 2.63
C GLY A 184 -9.35 15.92 3.96
N SER A 185 -9.79 16.66 4.98
CA SER A 185 -9.14 16.73 6.30
C SER A 185 -9.20 15.43 7.11
N ASN A 186 -10.11 14.52 6.78
CA ASN A 186 -10.26 13.20 7.40
C ASN A 186 -9.68 12.07 6.53
N ALA A 187 -8.90 12.43 5.48
CA ALA A 187 -8.28 11.46 4.60
C ALA A 187 -7.39 10.49 5.38
N GLN A 188 -7.50 9.21 5.06
CA GLN A 188 -6.55 8.22 5.51
C GLN A 188 -5.32 8.25 4.61
N ALA A 189 -4.16 8.04 5.18
CA ALA A 189 -2.91 7.83 4.47
C ALA A 189 -2.56 6.35 4.44
N ALA A 190 -2.05 5.89 3.31
CA ALA A 190 -1.37 4.61 3.17
C ALA A 190 0.13 4.84 3.19
N ALA A 191 0.84 4.08 4.01
CA ALA A 191 2.30 4.04 4.05
C ALA A 191 2.77 2.63 3.65
N TYR A 192 3.82 2.58 2.84
CA TYR A 192 4.46 1.36 2.37
C TYR A 192 5.92 1.39 2.81
N ILE A 193 6.36 0.35 3.46
CA ILE A 193 7.76 0.24 3.89
C ILE A 193 8.35 -1.05 3.33
N GLN A 194 9.40 -0.92 2.53
CA GLN A 194 10.20 -2.05 2.11
C GLN A 194 11.25 -2.33 3.17
N MET A 195 11.23 -3.51 3.72
CA MET A 195 12.14 -3.94 4.77
C MET A 195 12.94 -5.17 4.32
N MET A 196 14.20 -5.23 4.74
CA MET A 196 15.07 -6.38 4.55
C MET A 196 15.51 -6.88 5.92
N ASP A 197 15.32 -8.16 6.16
CA ASP A 197 15.96 -8.86 7.24
C ASP A 197 17.47 -8.99 6.91
N ALA A 198 18.33 -8.38 7.71
CA ALA A 198 19.75 -8.32 7.44
C ALA A 198 20.46 -9.68 7.62
N GLU A 199 19.86 -10.64 8.31
CA GLU A 199 20.42 -11.98 8.51
C GLU A 199 20.12 -12.90 7.33
N SER A 200 18.85 -12.96 6.92
CA SER A 200 18.40 -13.82 5.80
C SER A 200 18.50 -13.15 4.43
N GLY A 201 18.63 -11.83 4.37
CA GLY A 201 18.53 -11.05 3.13
C GLY A 201 17.12 -11.00 2.53
N ARG A 202 16.11 -11.53 3.22
CA ARG A 202 14.73 -11.54 2.74
C ARG A 202 14.16 -10.13 2.74
N VAL A 203 13.60 -9.75 1.60
CA VAL A 203 12.92 -8.46 1.42
C VAL A 203 11.42 -8.67 1.45
N THR A 204 10.72 -7.83 2.22
CA THR A 204 9.25 -7.84 2.36
C THR A 204 8.71 -6.41 2.34
N TYR A 205 7.43 -6.28 2.03
CA TYR A 205 6.69 -5.03 2.18
C TYR A 205 5.75 -5.11 3.37
N GLY A 206 5.73 -4.02 4.17
CA GLY A 206 4.67 -3.76 5.11
C GLY A 206 3.80 -2.60 4.63
N VAL A 207 2.50 -2.65 4.91
CA VAL A 207 1.55 -1.60 4.58
C VAL A 207 0.74 -1.21 5.80
N GLY A 208 0.63 0.09 6.05
CA GLY A 208 -0.17 0.63 7.14
C GLY A 208 -1.12 1.72 6.66
N VAL A 209 -2.31 1.76 7.25
CA VAL A 209 -3.33 2.77 6.95
C VAL A 209 -3.77 3.47 8.23
N SER A 210 -3.77 4.79 8.22
CA SER A 210 -4.24 5.61 9.35
C SER A 210 -4.58 7.03 8.87
N SER A 211 -5.41 7.75 9.64
CA SER A 211 -5.58 9.20 9.49
C SER A 211 -4.34 10.01 9.94
N ASN A 212 -3.43 9.39 10.67
CA ASN A 212 -2.14 9.97 11.04
C ASN A 212 -1.03 9.24 10.29
N ILE A 213 -0.24 9.99 9.51
CA ILE A 213 0.79 9.43 8.63
C ILE A 213 1.87 8.65 9.39
N THR A 214 2.34 9.17 10.50
CA THR A 214 3.34 8.49 11.34
C THR A 214 2.80 7.17 11.89
N ARG A 215 1.52 7.15 12.28
CA ARG A 215 0.87 5.91 12.72
C ARG A 215 0.69 4.92 11.57
N ALA A 216 0.41 5.39 10.36
CA ALA A 216 0.37 4.54 9.17
C ALA A 216 1.73 3.88 8.93
N SER A 217 2.82 4.67 9.00
CA SER A 217 4.19 4.18 8.83
C SER A 217 4.58 3.15 9.89
N VAL A 218 4.27 3.41 11.16
CA VAL A 218 4.55 2.44 12.23
C VAL A 218 3.73 1.16 12.05
N ARG A 219 2.45 1.27 11.66
CA ARG A 219 1.64 0.08 11.33
C ARG A 219 2.26 -0.75 10.20
N ALA A 220 2.81 -0.09 9.18
CA ALA A 220 3.50 -0.78 8.09
C ALA A 220 4.71 -1.59 8.56
N MET A 221 5.38 -1.19 9.64
CA MET A 221 6.50 -1.96 10.22
C MET A 221 6.05 -3.20 11.00
N PHE A 222 4.77 -3.30 11.34
CA PHE A 222 4.18 -4.40 12.11
C PHE A 222 3.28 -5.33 11.27
N SER A 223 3.10 -4.99 9.98
CA SER A 223 2.25 -5.77 9.08
C SER A 223 3.01 -6.85 8.31
#